data_f5b2b2ded54cb846cd64af7d603ce6d4
#
_entry.id   f5b2b2ded54cb846cd64af7d603ce6d4
#
_cell.length_a   1.000
_cell.length_b   1.000
_cell.length_c   1.000
_cell.angle_alpha   90.00
_cell.angle_beta   90.00
_cell.angle_gamma   90.00
#
_symmetry.space_group_name_H-M   'P 1'
#
loop_
_entity.id
_entity.type
_entity.pdbx_description
1 polymer ?
#
loop_
_entity_poly.entity_id
_entity_poly.type
_entity_poly.pdbx_seq_one_letter_code
_entity_poly.pdbx_strand_id
1 'polypeptide(L)'
;MTTSNLTGSGAAQGGASIVGSGVGDGPGPDVMAASTLDSTTVITSDGEDVGKIKDIMLDVRSGRVAYAVLSSGGFLGMGDTLRAIPWNALTLDTDQKVFRVDITADRLKSEPGFDKDHWPSMADVSWGTSMHQYYNRQPYWSTASDPLTGSADTLTGTNPVTGSRDPLL
;
A
#
# COMPACT_ATOMS: atom_id res chain seq x y z
N MET A 1 -11.74 18.32 32.13
CA MET A 1 -10.54 18.15 31.30
C MET A 1 -10.50 16.71 30.83
N THR A 2 -11.06 16.43 29.68
CA THR A 2 -11.09 15.12 29.08
C THR A 2 -9.94 15.08 28.07
N THR A 3 -8.82 14.45 28.43
CA THR A 3 -7.77 14.12 27.52
C THR A 3 -8.27 13.03 26.61
N SER A 4 -8.70 13.39 25.42
CA SER A 4 -8.97 12.45 24.36
C SER A 4 -7.64 11.84 23.94
N ASN A 5 -7.41 10.64 24.40
CA ASN A 5 -6.31 9.80 23.98
C ASN A 5 -6.56 9.44 22.51
N LEU A 6 -5.94 10.15 21.59
CA LEU A 6 -5.89 9.77 20.18
C LEU A 6 -5.00 8.55 20.08
N THR A 7 -5.60 7.41 20.32
CA THR A 7 -5.01 6.13 19.96
C THR A 7 -4.95 6.12 18.44
N GLY A 8 -3.78 6.34 17.90
CA GLY A 8 -3.52 6.11 16.49
C GLY A 8 -3.97 4.70 16.18
N SER A 9 -5.02 4.59 15.39
CA SER A 9 -5.48 3.31 14.87
C SER A 9 -4.31 2.72 14.11
N GLY A 10 -3.72 1.67 14.66
CA GLY A 10 -2.61 0.99 14.00
C GLY A 10 -3.01 0.68 12.58
N ALA A 11 -2.17 1.07 11.63
CA ALA A 11 -2.40 0.77 10.21
C ALA A 11 -2.73 -0.70 10.08
N ALA A 12 -3.89 -1.00 9.55
CA ALA A 12 -4.20 -2.37 9.12
C ALA A 12 -3.07 -2.79 8.19
N GLN A 13 -2.45 -3.94 8.46
CA GLN A 13 -1.30 -4.39 7.71
C GLN A 13 -1.61 -4.37 6.21
N GLY A 14 -0.83 -3.59 5.45
CA GLY A 14 -0.99 -3.43 4.01
C GLY A 14 -1.77 -2.20 3.54
N GLY A 15 -2.43 -1.45 4.42
CA GLY A 15 -3.13 -0.21 4.11
C GLY A 15 -2.29 1.06 4.31
N ALA A 16 -2.78 2.17 3.80
CA ALA A 16 -2.26 3.50 4.14
C ALA A 16 -2.62 3.85 5.59
N SER A 17 -1.78 4.64 6.23
CA SER A 17 -2.10 5.22 7.55
C SER A 17 -3.01 6.43 7.39
N ILE A 18 -3.79 6.73 8.42
CA ILE A 18 -4.66 7.91 8.47
C ILE A 18 -4.33 8.70 9.73
N VAL A 19 -4.15 10.00 9.58
CA VAL A 19 -3.96 10.96 10.67
C VAL A 19 -4.92 12.15 10.51
N GLY A 20 -5.18 12.85 11.57
CA GLY A 20 -6.10 13.99 11.59
C GLY A 20 -7.39 13.72 12.36
N SER A 21 -8.28 14.71 12.38
CA SER A 21 -9.53 14.66 13.16
C SER A 21 -10.56 13.68 12.60
N GLY A 22 -10.42 13.29 11.35
CA GLY A 22 -11.34 12.37 10.68
C GLY A 22 -12.76 12.91 10.48
N VAL A 23 -12.99 14.17 10.76
CA VAL A 23 -14.31 14.81 10.65
C VAL A 23 -14.48 15.35 9.25
N GLY A 24 -15.21 14.64 8.41
CA GLY A 24 -15.59 15.07 7.06
C GLY A 24 -17.00 14.62 6.72
N ASP A 25 -17.65 15.35 5.83
CA ASP A 25 -18.92 14.92 5.25
C ASP A 25 -18.64 13.75 4.28
N GLY A 26 -19.17 12.59 4.58
CA GLY A 26 -19.01 11.44 3.72
C GLY A 26 -18.85 10.11 4.48
N PRO A 27 -18.48 9.03 3.76
CA PRO A 27 -18.39 7.69 4.36
C PRO A 27 -17.25 7.51 5.36
N GLY A 28 -16.55 8.57 5.73
CA GLY A 28 -15.54 8.57 6.79
C GLY A 28 -14.15 8.67 6.27
N PRO A 29 -13.09 8.67 7.08
CA PRO A 29 -11.74 8.58 6.54
C PRO A 29 -11.34 7.16 6.20
N ASP A 30 -11.91 6.13 6.81
CA ASP A 30 -11.52 4.72 6.61
C ASP A 30 -11.95 4.15 5.26
N VAL A 31 -13.07 4.62 4.73
CA VAL A 31 -13.58 4.23 3.40
C VAL A 31 -13.88 5.49 2.61
N MET A 32 -13.18 5.67 1.51
CA MET A 32 -13.31 6.85 0.65
C MET A 32 -13.43 6.45 -0.82
N ALA A 33 -14.06 7.29 -1.61
CA ALA A 33 -14.05 7.11 -3.05
C ALA A 33 -12.63 7.35 -3.59
N ALA A 34 -12.15 6.49 -4.48
CA ALA A 34 -10.84 6.67 -5.10
C ALA A 34 -10.72 8.02 -5.83
N SER A 35 -11.82 8.50 -6.40
CA SER A 35 -11.89 9.83 -7.04
C SER A 35 -11.69 11.00 -6.06
N THR A 36 -11.95 10.80 -4.78
CA THR A 36 -11.67 11.84 -3.76
C THR A 36 -10.17 11.94 -3.47
N LEU A 37 -9.45 10.85 -3.65
CA LEU A 37 -8.01 10.76 -3.41
C LEU A 37 -7.19 11.14 -4.64
N ASP A 38 -7.81 11.16 -5.81
CA ASP A 38 -7.20 11.65 -7.05
C ASP A 38 -6.88 13.15 -6.92
N SER A 39 -5.81 13.58 -7.54
CA SER A 39 -5.30 14.96 -7.49
C SER A 39 -4.91 15.46 -6.09
N THR A 40 -4.86 14.58 -5.09
CA THR A 40 -4.38 14.92 -3.76
C THR A 40 -2.86 15.15 -3.79
N THR A 41 -2.42 16.25 -3.19
CA THR A 41 -1.00 16.61 -3.08
C THR A 41 -0.25 15.61 -2.21
N VAL A 42 0.99 15.30 -2.59
CA VAL A 42 1.92 14.46 -1.82
C VAL A 42 3.04 15.32 -1.24
N ILE A 43 3.20 15.23 0.08
CA ILE A 43 4.23 15.94 0.85
C ILE A 43 5.24 14.93 1.39
N THR A 44 6.50 15.21 1.22
CA THR A 44 7.62 14.38 1.71
C THR A 44 7.94 14.67 3.19
N SER A 45 8.82 13.86 3.78
CA SER A 45 9.21 13.99 5.20
C SER A 45 9.92 15.31 5.49
N ASP A 46 10.55 15.92 4.50
CA ASP A 46 11.19 17.25 4.59
C ASP A 46 10.23 18.41 4.24
N GLY A 47 8.93 18.10 4.05
CA GLY A 47 7.87 19.11 3.85
C GLY A 47 7.73 19.62 2.42
N GLU A 48 8.38 19.01 1.47
CA GLU A 48 8.32 19.39 0.05
C GLU A 48 7.04 18.85 -0.62
N ASP A 49 6.35 19.70 -1.39
CA ASP A 49 5.32 19.27 -2.34
C ASP A 49 6.01 18.66 -3.56
N VAL A 50 5.78 17.38 -3.77
CA VAL A 50 6.43 16.63 -4.86
C VAL A 50 5.49 16.28 -6.01
N GLY A 51 4.24 16.73 -5.94
CA GLY A 51 3.24 16.52 -6.98
C GLY A 51 1.93 15.98 -6.43
N LYS A 52 1.17 15.35 -7.31
CA LYS A 52 -0.19 14.90 -7.01
C LYS A 52 -0.41 13.43 -7.38
N ILE A 53 -1.29 12.79 -6.65
CA ILE A 53 -1.76 11.45 -7.03
C ILE A 53 -2.51 11.56 -8.36
N LYS A 54 -2.12 10.76 -9.32
CA LYS A 54 -2.74 10.66 -10.65
C LYS A 54 -3.63 9.44 -10.80
N ASP A 55 -3.19 8.32 -10.23
CA ASP A 55 -3.90 7.05 -10.32
C ASP A 55 -3.75 6.24 -9.04
N ILE A 56 -4.71 5.38 -8.76
CA ILE A 56 -4.66 4.40 -7.69
C ILE A 56 -4.74 3.01 -8.31
N MET A 57 -3.69 2.22 -8.14
CA MET A 57 -3.55 0.91 -8.75
C MET A 57 -4.11 -0.17 -7.83
N LEU A 58 -5.06 -0.92 -8.35
CA LEU A 58 -5.68 -2.05 -7.64
C LEU A 58 -5.04 -3.37 -8.07
N ASP A 59 -4.75 -4.20 -7.12
CA ASP A 59 -4.60 -5.62 -7.38
C ASP A 59 -6.02 -6.22 -7.56
N VAL A 60 -6.38 -6.46 -8.80
CA VAL A 60 -7.73 -6.90 -9.18
C VAL A 60 -8.08 -8.25 -8.57
N ARG A 61 -7.09 -9.12 -8.33
CA ARG A 61 -7.32 -10.46 -7.79
C ARG A 61 -7.63 -10.43 -6.30
N SER A 62 -6.86 -9.65 -5.54
CA SER A 62 -7.05 -9.54 -4.09
C SER A 62 -8.05 -8.46 -3.68
N GLY A 63 -8.36 -7.50 -4.58
CA GLY A 63 -9.17 -6.33 -4.29
C GLY A 63 -8.45 -5.29 -3.43
N ARG A 64 -7.14 -5.40 -3.24
CA ARG A 64 -6.33 -4.47 -2.44
C ARG A 64 -5.80 -3.33 -3.29
N VAL A 65 -5.63 -2.17 -2.68
CA VAL A 65 -4.86 -1.09 -3.29
C VAL A 65 -3.37 -1.47 -3.20
N ALA A 66 -2.71 -1.52 -4.34
CA ALA A 66 -1.29 -1.88 -4.44
C ALA A 66 -0.40 -0.65 -4.36
N TYR A 67 -0.63 0.31 -5.23
CA TYR A 67 0.20 1.52 -5.38
C TYR A 67 -0.66 2.75 -5.62
N ALA A 68 -0.13 3.91 -5.25
CA ALA A 68 -0.56 5.19 -5.81
C ALA A 68 0.46 5.65 -6.85
N VAL A 69 0.00 6.22 -7.95
CA VAL A 69 0.87 6.80 -8.97
C VAL A 69 0.93 8.30 -8.75
N LEU A 70 2.12 8.77 -8.39
CA LEU A 70 2.45 10.18 -8.26
C LEU A 70 2.83 10.76 -9.61
N SER A 71 2.25 11.88 -9.98
CA SER A 71 2.69 12.72 -11.10
C SER A 71 3.47 13.90 -10.55
N SER A 72 4.71 14.04 -10.96
CA SER A 72 5.60 15.10 -10.54
C SER A 72 6.29 15.77 -11.73
N GLY A 73 6.30 17.10 -11.74
CA GLY A 73 6.87 17.89 -12.84
C GLY A 73 5.90 18.03 -14.02
N GLY A 74 6.41 18.56 -15.12
CA GLY A 74 5.65 18.81 -16.33
C GLY A 74 4.86 20.11 -16.29
N PHE A 75 4.69 20.70 -17.47
CA PHE A 75 3.81 21.83 -17.68
C PHE A 75 2.56 21.33 -18.41
N LEU A 76 1.39 21.51 -17.81
CA LEU A 76 0.10 21.07 -18.35
C LEU A 76 0.02 19.55 -18.67
N GLY A 77 0.64 18.71 -17.84
CA GLY A 77 0.63 17.25 -18.03
C GLY A 77 1.56 16.75 -19.14
N MET A 78 2.36 17.62 -19.73
CA MET A 78 3.37 17.24 -20.72
C MET A 78 4.74 17.13 -20.05
N GLY A 79 5.35 15.95 -20.13
CA GLY A 79 6.65 15.68 -19.53
C GLY A 79 6.60 15.31 -18.06
N ASP A 80 5.44 14.94 -17.52
CA ASP A 80 5.33 14.45 -16.15
C ASP A 80 6.11 13.16 -15.95
N THR A 81 6.89 13.12 -14.90
CA THR A 81 7.48 11.89 -14.41
C THR A 81 6.49 11.21 -13.46
N LEU A 82 6.14 9.98 -13.76
CA LEU A 82 5.28 9.17 -12.91
C LEU A 82 6.13 8.31 -12.00
N ARG A 83 5.67 8.13 -10.76
CA ARG A 83 6.30 7.25 -9.77
C ARG A 83 5.26 6.44 -9.05
N ALA A 84 5.53 5.14 -8.87
CA ALA A 84 4.68 4.28 -8.09
C ALA A 84 5.11 4.31 -6.63
N ILE A 85 4.20 4.66 -5.74
CA ILE A 85 4.42 4.65 -4.29
C ILE A 85 3.60 3.50 -3.72
N PRO A 86 4.19 2.54 -2.98
CA PRO A 86 3.42 1.53 -2.29
C PRO A 86 2.33 2.15 -1.41
N TRP A 87 1.12 1.64 -1.50
CA TRP A 87 -0.01 2.23 -0.77
C TRP A 87 0.25 2.33 0.74
N ASN A 88 0.89 1.31 1.31
CA ASN A 88 1.26 1.29 2.73
C ASN A 88 2.43 2.21 3.12
N ALA A 89 3.05 2.88 2.16
CA ALA A 89 4.04 3.93 2.43
C ALA A 89 3.41 5.32 2.58
N LEU A 90 2.11 5.44 2.30
CA LEU A 90 1.39 6.70 2.36
C LEU A 90 0.66 6.86 3.69
N THR A 91 0.57 8.10 4.15
CA THR A 91 -0.26 8.52 5.28
C THR A 91 -1.20 9.61 4.78
N LEU A 92 -2.51 9.38 4.89
CA LEU A 92 -3.51 10.40 4.58
C LEU A 92 -3.68 11.33 5.77
N ASP A 93 -3.40 12.59 5.58
CA ASP A 93 -3.68 13.67 6.55
C ASP A 93 -5.03 14.29 6.20
N THR A 94 -6.05 13.96 6.99
CA THR A 94 -7.42 14.39 6.73
C THR A 94 -7.65 15.86 7.05
N ASP A 95 -6.85 16.46 7.93
CA ASP A 95 -6.96 17.86 8.30
C ASP A 95 -6.34 18.75 7.23
N GLN A 96 -5.20 18.37 6.70
CA GLN A 96 -4.52 19.11 5.63
C GLN A 96 -4.94 18.66 4.22
N LYS A 97 -5.66 17.56 4.12
CA LYS A 97 -6.12 16.98 2.83
C LYS A 97 -4.94 16.70 1.88
N VAL A 98 -3.89 16.10 2.41
CA VAL A 98 -2.70 15.71 1.67
C VAL A 98 -2.31 14.29 1.99
N PHE A 99 -1.56 13.65 1.10
CA PHE A 99 -0.79 12.45 1.44
C PHE A 99 0.60 12.83 1.93
N ARG A 100 1.10 12.11 2.91
CA ARG A 100 2.48 12.19 3.37
C ARG A 100 3.20 10.91 3.05
N VAL A 101 4.46 11.03 2.66
CA VAL A 101 5.37 9.91 2.46
C VAL A 101 6.63 10.09 3.31
N ASP A 102 7.07 9.03 3.98
CA ASP A 102 8.18 9.07 4.93
C ASP A 102 9.55 8.90 4.25
N ILE A 103 9.77 9.66 3.19
CA ILE A 103 11.09 9.83 2.55
C ILE A 103 11.26 11.27 2.14
N THR A 104 12.52 11.69 1.95
CA THR A 104 12.83 13.04 1.49
C THR A 104 12.52 13.23 0.01
N ALA A 105 12.35 14.48 -0.41
CA ALA A 105 12.12 14.80 -1.82
C ALA A 105 13.28 14.34 -2.72
N ASP A 106 14.53 14.48 -2.27
CA ASP A 106 15.70 14.01 -3.01
C ASP A 106 15.69 12.50 -3.19
N ARG A 107 15.35 11.76 -2.15
CA ARG A 107 15.22 10.30 -2.26
C ARG A 107 14.09 9.92 -3.22
N LEU A 108 12.95 10.57 -3.14
CA LEU A 108 11.85 10.31 -4.05
C LEU A 108 12.25 10.56 -5.51
N LYS A 109 12.96 11.68 -5.78
CA LYS A 109 13.42 12.05 -7.12
C LYS A 109 14.51 11.11 -7.65
N SER A 110 15.23 10.42 -6.77
CA SER A 110 16.26 9.44 -7.14
C SER A 110 15.66 8.13 -7.62
N GLU A 111 14.41 7.87 -7.34
CA GLU A 111 13.70 6.74 -7.94
C GLU A 111 13.46 7.06 -9.43
N PRO A 112 13.81 6.13 -10.36
CA PRO A 112 13.85 6.44 -11.80
C PRO A 112 12.46 6.55 -12.38
N GLY A 113 11.40 6.73 -11.88
CA GLY A 113 10.09 6.95 -12.44
C GLY A 113 9.84 6.35 -13.82
N PHE A 114 8.70 6.62 -14.38
CA PHE A 114 8.31 6.19 -15.73
C PHE A 114 7.45 7.28 -16.38
N ASP A 115 7.25 7.18 -17.67
CA ASP A 115 6.35 8.05 -18.41
C ASP A 115 5.00 7.36 -18.71
N LYS A 116 4.05 8.14 -19.21
CA LYS A 116 2.68 7.66 -19.48
C LYS A 116 2.60 6.55 -20.54
N ASP A 117 3.62 6.40 -21.37
CA ASP A 117 3.65 5.45 -22.48
C ASP A 117 4.47 4.20 -22.16
N HIS A 118 5.26 4.21 -21.05
CA HIS A 118 6.17 3.14 -20.66
C HIS A 118 5.95 2.75 -19.19
N TRP A 119 4.84 2.11 -18.92
CA TRP A 119 4.50 1.65 -17.58
C TRP A 119 5.32 0.40 -17.20
N PRO A 120 5.82 0.32 -15.96
CA PRO A 120 6.45 -0.89 -15.47
C PRO A 120 5.43 -2.02 -15.34
N SER A 121 5.92 -3.26 -15.35
CA SER A 121 5.07 -4.43 -15.06
C SER A 121 4.77 -4.50 -13.56
N MET A 122 3.76 -3.78 -13.12
CA MET A 122 3.40 -3.68 -11.69
C MET A 122 2.90 -5.00 -11.08
N ALA A 123 2.56 -5.98 -11.92
CA ALA A 123 2.23 -7.34 -11.50
C ALA A 123 3.48 -8.24 -11.30
N ASP A 124 4.66 -7.77 -11.70
CA ASP A 124 5.91 -8.50 -11.48
C ASP A 124 6.32 -8.41 -10.01
N VAL A 125 6.47 -9.59 -9.39
CA VAL A 125 6.81 -9.70 -7.97
C VAL A 125 8.20 -9.12 -7.66
N SER A 126 9.16 -9.28 -8.58
CA SER A 126 10.53 -8.76 -8.40
C SER A 126 10.53 -7.24 -8.40
N TRP A 127 9.82 -6.64 -9.37
CA TRP A 127 9.66 -5.20 -9.44
C TRP A 127 8.94 -4.66 -8.18
N GLY A 128 7.82 -5.28 -7.81
CA GLY A 128 7.06 -4.90 -6.63
C GLY A 128 7.87 -5.01 -5.34
N THR A 129 8.65 -6.07 -5.18
CA THR A 129 9.53 -6.26 -4.02
C THR A 129 10.56 -5.13 -3.95
N SER A 130 11.20 -4.79 -5.06
CA SER A 130 12.17 -3.69 -5.14
C SER A 130 11.55 -2.34 -4.77
N MET A 131 10.34 -2.09 -5.25
CA MET A 131 9.60 -0.85 -4.91
C MET A 131 9.28 -0.77 -3.43
N HIS A 132 8.77 -1.83 -2.82
CA HIS A 132 8.50 -1.84 -1.40
C HIS A 132 9.77 -1.68 -0.56
N GLN A 133 10.87 -2.31 -0.95
CA GLN A 133 12.17 -2.14 -0.29
C GLN A 133 12.68 -0.69 -0.39
N TYR A 134 12.49 -0.04 -1.52
CA TYR A 134 12.89 1.35 -1.70
C TYR A 134 12.22 2.28 -0.68
N TYR A 135 10.93 2.04 -0.41
CA TYR A 135 10.16 2.79 0.58
C TYR A 135 10.23 2.20 1.99
N ASN A 136 11.07 1.18 2.22
CA ASN A 136 11.20 0.48 3.50
C ASN A 136 9.86 -0.05 4.01
N ARG A 137 9.11 -0.69 3.13
CA ARG A 137 7.81 -1.30 3.42
C ARG A 137 7.79 -2.78 3.07
N GLN A 138 6.97 -3.53 3.79
CA GLN A 138 6.68 -4.90 3.42
C GLN A 138 5.75 -4.93 2.19
N PRO A 139 5.97 -5.86 1.24
CA PRO A 139 5.04 -6.03 0.14
C PRO A 139 3.60 -6.26 0.64
N TYR A 140 2.62 -5.63 0.00
CA TYR A 140 1.22 -5.74 0.41
C TYR A 140 0.67 -7.17 0.36
N TRP A 141 1.26 -8.03 -0.45
CA TRP A 141 0.89 -9.46 -0.52
C TRP A 141 1.55 -10.32 0.56
N SER A 142 2.59 -9.86 1.22
CA SER A 142 3.26 -10.61 2.30
C SER A 142 2.59 -10.44 3.66
N THR A 143 1.66 -9.51 3.80
CA THR A 143 0.84 -9.33 5.01
C THR A 143 -0.33 -10.33 5.07
N ALA A 144 -0.22 -11.43 4.34
CA ALA A 144 -1.20 -12.49 4.36
C ALA A 144 -1.08 -13.33 5.63
N SER A 145 -1.64 -12.83 6.70
CA SER A 145 -2.49 -13.70 7.50
C SER A 145 -3.84 -13.73 6.78
N ASP A 146 -3.85 -14.28 5.58
CA ASP A 146 -5.09 -14.67 4.94
C ASP A 146 -5.61 -15.86 5.76
N PRO A 147 -6.74 -15.74 6.48
CA PRO A 147 -7.27 -16.86 7.24
C PRO A 147 -7.66 -18.06 6.36
N LEU A 148 -7.60 -17.89 5.04
CA LEU A 148 -7.88 -18.94 4.07
C LEU A 148 -6.63 -19.70 3.61
N THR A 149 -5.42 -19.19 3.84
CA THR A 149 -4.17 -19.91 3.52
C THR A 149 -3.49 -20.51 4.73
N GLY A 150 -3.98 -20.25 5.93
CA GLY A 150 -3.42 -20.77 7.19
C GLY A 150 -3.72 -22.23 7.48
N SER A 151 -4.33 -22.97 6.58
CA SER A 151 -4.73 -24.36 6.87
C SER A 151 -4.14 -25.42 5.96
N ALA A 152 -3.23 -25.07 5.07
CA ALA A 152 -2.68 -26.08 4.16
C ALA A 152 -1.42 -26.80 4.70
N ASP A 153 -0.87 -26.38 5.83
CA ASP A 153 0.42 -26.90 6.29
C ASP A 153 0.36 -27.82 7.51
N THR A 154 -0.83 -28.21 7.91
CA THR A 154 -0.97 -29.14 9.06
C THR A 154 -1.50 -30.51 8.66
N LEU A 155 -1.46 -30.86 7.39
CA LEU A 155 -1.85 -32.19 6.92
C LEU A 155 -0.67 -33.06 6.49
N THR A 156 0.55 -32.72 6.89
CA THR A 156 1.63 -33.69 6.94
C THR A 156 1.69 -34.32 8.33
N GLY A 157 0.56 -34.68 8.84
CA GLY A 157 0.43 -35.70 9.84
C GLY A 157 0.68 -37.03 9.13
N THR A 158 1.90 -37.45 9.09
CA THR A 158 2.25 -38.84 8.88
C THR A 158 1.52 -39.62 9.93
N ASN A 159 0.38 -40.12 9.57
CA ASN A 159 -0.22 -41.19 10.31
C ASN A 159 0.55 -42.45 9.91
N PRO A 160 1.40 -43.00 10.77
CA PRO A 160 1.90 -44.34 10.50
C PRO A 160 0.71 -45.26 10.69
N VAL A 161 0.10 -45.62 9.61
CA VAL A 161 -0.76 -46.79 9.59
C VAL A 161 0.11 -48.00 9.85
N THR A 162 0.36 -48.27 11.06
CA THR A 162 0.74 -49.59 11.50
C THR A 162 -0.48 -50.47 11.30
N GLY A 163 -0.68 -50.88 10.08
CA GLY A 163 -1.56 -51.97 9.77
C GLY A 163 -0.96 -53.23 10.36
N SER A 164 -1.26 -53.49 11.59
CA SER A 164 -1.14 -54.83 12.13
C SER A 164 -2.14 -55.68 11.37
N ARG A 165 -1.70 -56.31 10.33
CA ARG A 165 -2.42 -57.46 9.76
C ARG A 165 -2.04 -58.64 10.60
N ASP A 166 -2.92 -59.00 11.49
CA ASP A 166 -2.99 -60.37 12.02
C ASP A 166 -3.31 -61.31 10.87
N PRO A 167 -2.45 -62.30 10.61
CA PRO A 167 -2.83 -63.40 9.73
C PRO A 167 -3.58 -64.42 10.56
N LEU A 168 -4.86 -64.30 10.57
CA LEU A 168 -5.69 -65.44 10.89
C LEU A 168 -6.11 -66.14 9.63
N LEU A 169 -5.43 -67.22 9.44
CA LEU A 169 -5.97 -68.49 8.95
C LEU A 169 -7.25 -68.39 8.05
#